data_a75384ca26d5371ec3af11dbf754c81a
#
_entry.id   a75384ca26d5371ec3af11dbf754c81a
#
_cell.length_a   1.000
_cell.length_b   1.000
_cell.length_c   1.000
_cell.angle_alpha   90.00
_cell.angle_beta   90.00
_cell.angle_gamma   90.00
#
_symmetry.space_group_name_H-M   'P 1'
#
loop_
_entity.id
_entity.type
_entity.pdbx_description
1 polymer ?
#
loop_
_entity_poly.entity_id
_entity_poly.type
_entity_poly.pdbx_seq_one_letter_code
_entity_poly.pdbx_strand_id
1 'polypeptide(L)'
;MRTVIFKSCFKDDMQSFMEYRVATFARNTYRLDNYRLSSFDRYLTKISYNDEIVPQTIINQWLNEVGVPEASINGYIKTIRNFMKYRANMGKVVYLPPFQKTKDLYIPYIFSDEELSNIFAIADAYPMTNKFSSIPHTHMEMAVLIRLLYCCGLRLGEALNLKMEHLNLENGVIRIIHSNNKKQRLVPMHETLTNMLKDYCKVIKIYGIDNPFLFPGQSEHLSPITAERQFKKILRKAGIIKGNEDPHKRAPCLHCLRHCFMFHAFKQLETAGYHIDMASPYLSVYCGHESLVESEKYMKFSSELFEEDMLLFADFTESLFPEVDL
;
A
#
# COMPACT_ATOMS: atom_id res chain seq x y z
N MET A 1 6.43 18.03 -17.07
CA MET A 1 6.56 18.19 -15.59
C MET A 1 6.95 19.63 -15.32
N ARG A 2 6.32 20.31 -14.36
CA ARG A 2 6.82 21.64 -13.95
C ARG A 2 8.15 21.43 -13.22
N THR A 3 9.23 21.98 -13.75
CA THR A 3 10.54 22.00 -13.10
C THR A 3 10.40 22.91 -11.87
N VAL A 4 10.62 22.36 -10.69
CA VAL A 4 10.67 23.18 -9.47
C VAL A 4 12.00 23.93 -9.46
N ILE A 5 11.94 25.23 -9.23
CA ILE A 5 13.13 26.07 -9.08
C ILE A 5 13.39 26.23 -7.59
N PHE A 6 14.49 25.66 -7.11
CA PHE A 6 14.97 25.84 -5.75
C PHE A 6 15.64 27.22 -5.56
N LYS A 7 15.61 27.75 -4.34
CA LYS A 7 16.07 29.13 -4.06
C LYS A 7 17.03 29.26 -2.88
N SER A 8 17.11 28.27 -1.99
CA SER A 8 17.98 28.29 -0.84
C SER A 8 19.46 28.22 -1.23
N CYS A 9 20.37 28.30 -0.26
CA CYS A 9 21.80 28.06 -0.46
C CYS A 9 22.13 26.67 -1.04
N PHE A 10 21.21 25.73 -0.98
CA PHE A 10 21.34 24.37 -1.53
C PHE A 10 20.69 24.19 -2.92
N LYS A 11 20.25 25.24 -3.59
CA LYS A 11 19.49 25.19 -4.85
C LYS A 11 20.13 24.29 -5.91
N ASP A 12 21.44 24.43 -6.12
CA ASP A 12 22.18 23.70 -7.16
C ASP A 12 22.34 22.21 -6.78
N ASP A 13 22.63 21.93 -5.52
CA ASP A 13 22.71 20.55 -4.98
C ASP A 13 21.34 19.86 -5.04
N MET A 14 20.26 20.58 -4.71
CA MET A 14 18.88 20.06 -4.78
C MET A 14 18.45 19.78 -6.22
N GLN A 15 18.80 20.67 -7.16
CA GLN A 15 18.49 20.48 -8.57
C GLN A 15 19.20 19.22 -9.11
N SER A 16 20.50 19.10 -8.87
CA SER A 16 21.30 17.94 -9.29
C SER A 16 20.82 16.63 -8.64
N PHE A 17 20.44 16.68 -7.36
CA PHE A 17 19.84 15.52 -6.67
C PHE A 17 18.53 15.10 -7.33
N MET A 18 17.65 16.05 -7.68
CA MET A 18 16.38 15.72 -8.33
C MET A 18 16.56 15.16 -9.74
N GLU A 19 17.54 15.61 -10.50
CA GLU A 19 17.93 15.04 -11.80
C GLU A 19 18.41 13.58 -11.64
N TYR A 20 19.28 13.33 -10.66
CA TYR A 20 19.70 11.97 -10.28
C TYR A 20 18.49 11.09 -9.92
N ARG A 21 17.54 11.62 -9.14
CA ARG A 21 16.33 10.87 -8.72
C ARG A 21 15.43 10.51 -9.91
N VAL A 22 15.27 11.40 -10.89
CA VAL A 22 14.51 11.12 -12.12
C VAL A 22 15.13 9.96 -12.90
N ALA A 23 16.46 9.96 -13.03
CA ALA A 23 17.18 8.94 -13.80
C ALA A 23 17.17 7.55 -13.14
N THR A 24 17.04 7.50 -11.80
CA THR A 24 17.33 6.27 -11.02
C THR A 24 16.10 5.64 -10.39
N PHE A 25 15.05 6.39 -10.11
CA PHE A 25 13.92 5.94 -9.30
C PHE A 25 12.56 6.06 -9.97
N ALA A 26 11.58 5.29 -9.46
CA ALA A 26 10.21 5.33 -9.94
C ALA A 26 9.57 6.72 -9.79
N ARG A 27 8.69 7.09 -10.73
CA ARG A 27 8.02 8.39 -10.81
C ARG A 27 7.36 8.84 -9.49
N ASN A 28 6.75 7.92 -8.74
CA ASN A 28 6.10 8.26 -7.47
C ASN A 28 7.09 8.65 -6.39
N THR A 29 8.24 7.96 -6.30
CA THR A 29 9.32 8.30 -5.37
C THR A 29 9.86 9.70 -5.66
N TYR A 30 10.12 9.99 -6.93
CA TYR A 30 10.52 11.33 -7.37
C TYR A 30 9.51 12.41 -6.95
N ARG A 31 8.20 12.18 -7.17
CA ARG A 31 7.17 13.17 -6.81
C ARG A 31 7.13 13.48 -5.31
N LEU A 32 7.26 12.46 -4.47
CA LEU A 32 7.30 12.63 -3.02
C LEU A 32 8.56 13.36 -2.55
N ASP A 33 9.72 12.98 -3.10
CA ASP A 33 10.98 13.66 -2.78
C ASP A 33 10.95 15.12 -3.23
N ASN A 34 10.44 15.37 -4.44
CA ASN A 34 10.29 16.73 -4.96
C ASN A 34 9.38 17.60 -4.08
N TYR A 35 8.23 17.08 -3.67
CA TYR A 35 7.30 17.78 -2.78
C TYR A 35 7.95 18.15 -1.44
N ARG A 36 8.60 17.16 -0.80
CA ARG A 36 9.23 17.34 0.53
C ARG A 36 10.45 18.26 0.46
N LEU A 37 11.29 18.08 -0.57
CA LEU A 37 12.48 18.89 -0.75
C LEU A 37 12.12 20.33 -1.11
N SER A 38 11.09 20.56 -1.93
CA SER A 38 10.59 21.91 -2.23
C SER A 38 10.00 22.61 -0.99
N SER A 39 9.38 21.85 -0.08
CA SER A 39 8.92 22.39 1.21
C SER A 39 10.10 22.81 2.10
N PHE A 40 11.14 21.99 2.12
CA PHE A 40 12.36 22.27 2.88
C PHE A 40 13.12 23.47 2.32
N ASP A 41 13.27 23.57 1.02
CA ASP A 41 13.89 24.71 0.31
C ASP A 41 13.18 26.04 0.63
N ARG A 42 11.84 26.04 0.61
CA ARG A 42 11.04 27.22 0.98
C ARG A 42 11.27 27.64 2.43
N TYR A 43 11.34 26.67 3.33
CA TYR A 43 11.63 26.93 4.75
C TYR A 43 13.01 27.56 4.93
N LEU A 44 14.06 26.96 4.35
CA LEU A 44 15.42 27.48 4.41
C LEU A 44 15.54 28.89 3.81
N THR A 45 14.85 29.13 2.70
CA THR A 45 14.78 30.45 2.05
C THR A 45 14.11 31.48 2.98
N LYS A 46 13.01 31.11 3.63
CA LYS A 46 12.26 31.98 4.55
C LYS A 46 13.10 32.43 5.74
N ILE A 47 13.93 31.54 6.30
CA ILE A 47 14.81 31.87 7.43
C ILE A 47 16.18 32.41 7.00
N SER A 48 16.38 32.65 5.69
CA SER A 48 17.66 33.11 5.11
C SER A 48 18.86 32.23 5.51
N TYR A 49 18.66 30.91 5.55
CA TYR A 49 19.68 29.95 5.96
C TYR A 49 20.83 29.89 4.97
N ASN A 50 22.08 30.07 5.46
CA ASN A 50 23.27 30.11 4.60
C ASN A 50 24.41 29.19 5.05
N ASP A 51 24.25 28.43 6.16
CA ASP A 51 25.28 27.50 6.61
C ASP A 51 25.32 26.24 5.73
N GLU A 52 26.50 25.62 5.64
CA GLU A 52 26.71 24.40 4.83
C GLU A 52 26.09 23.15 5.48
N ILE A 53 26.03 23.10 6.81
CA ILE A 53 25.53 21.96 7.59
C ILE A 53 24.19 22.29 8.20
N VAL A 54 23.16 21.54 7.87
CA VAL A 54 21.81 21.71 8.45
C VAL A 54 21.71 20.89 9.74
N PRO A 55 21.66 21.50 10.94
CA PRO A 55 21.54 20.80 12.20
C PRO A 55 20.13 20.26 12.45
N GLN A 56 20.01 19.32 13.42
CA GLN A 56 18.72 18.73 13.80
C GLN A 56 17.67 19.78 14.22
N THR A 57 18.09 20.86 14.84
CA THR A 57 17.22 21.95 15.28
C THR A 57 16.43 22.57 14.13
N ILE A 58 17.12 22.87 13.02
CA ILE A 58 16.51 23.44 11.81
C ILE A 58 15.53 22.46 11.18
N ILE A 59 15.90 21.18 11.13
CA ILE A 59 15.00 20.13 10.59
C ILE A 59 13.74 20.00 11.46
N ASN A 60 13.87 20.00 12.76
CA ASN A 60 12.72 19.94 13.69
C ASN A 60 11.82 21.16 13.56
N GLN A 61 12.38 22.36 13.46
CA GLN A 61 11.62 23.59 13.24
C GLN A 61 10.83 23.53 11.92
N TRP A 62 11.46 23.07 10.84
CA TRP A 62 10.77 22.85 9.56
C TRP A 62 9.61 21.86 9.66
N LEU A 63 9.84 20.69 10.29
CA LEU A 63 8.80 19.68 10.44
C LEU A 63 7.60 20.21 11.26
N ASN A 64 7.86 20.99 12.29
CA ASN A 64 6.83 21.63 13.11
C ASN A 64 6.07 22.71 12.31
N GLU A 65 6.77 23.56 11.54
CA GLU A 65 6.13 24.61 10.74
C GLU A 65 5.22 24.02 9.65
N VAL A 66 5.63 22.91 9.03
CA VAL A 66 4.81 22.22 8.03
C VAL A 66 3.62 21.47 8.66
N GLY A 67 3.64 21.23 9.97
CA GLY A 67 2.60 20.48 10.68
C GLY A 67 2.57 19.01 10.23
N VAL A 68 3.75 18.39 10.07
CA VAL A 68 3.85 17.01 9.58
C VAL A 68 3.27 16.04 10.61
N PRO A 69 2.26 15.22 10.25
CA PRO A 69 1.75 14.18 11.13
C PRO A 69 2.85 13.20 11.56
N GLU A 70 2.82 12.74 12.82
CA GLU A 70 3.83 11.84 13.39
C GLU A 70 4.13 10.63 12.49
N ALA A 71 3.09 9.98 11.99
CA ALA A 71 3.22 8.83 11.07
C ALA A 71 3.96 9.13 9.76
N SER A 72 4.08 10.41 9.38
CA SER A 72 4.73 10.85 8.14
C SER A 72 6.13 11.41 8.35
N ILE A 73 6.50 11.74 9.59
CA ILE A 73 7.77 12.42 9.93
C ILE A 73 8.98 11.67 9.36
N ASN A 74 9.06 10.36 9.58
CA ASN A 74 10.17 9.54 9.10
C ASN A 74 10.27 9.51 7.56
N GLY A 75 9.15 9.71 6.86
CA GLY A 75 9.16 9.88 5.41
C GLY A 75 9.83 11.19 4.97
N TYR A 76 9.58 12.28 5.68
CA TYR A 76 10.26 13.57 5.45
C TYR A 76 11.74 13.48 5.79
N ILE A 77 12.07 12.94 6.96
CA ILE A 77 13.47 12.70 7.37
C ILE A 77 14.20 11.84 6.36
N LYS A 78 13.57 10.76 5.84
CA LYS A 78 14.15 9.90 4.80
C LYS A 78 14.54 10.68 3.55
N THR A 79 13.69 11.60 3.09
CA THR A 79 14.01 12.44 1.92
C THR A 79 15.23 13.32 2.19
N ILE A 80 15.28 14.00 3.35
CA ILE A 80 16.43 14.83 3.75
C ILE A 80 17.71 13.97 3.87
N ARG A 81 17.63 12.81 4.52
CA ARG A 81 18.77 11.88 4.62
C ARG A 81 19.31 11.45 3.24
N ASN A 82 18.41 11.16 2.31
CA ASN A 82 18.81 10.80 0.94
C ASN A 82 19.50 11.96 0.23
N PHE A 83 19.00 13.18 0.39
CA PHE A 83 19.64 14.39 -0.13
C PHE A 83 21.01 14.63 0.53
N MET A 84 21.11 14.52 1.85
CA MET A 84 22.38 14.69 2.56
C MET A 84 23.40 13.61 2.19
N LYS A 85 22.96 12.34 2.02
CA LYS A 85 23.85 11.28 1.50
C LYS A 85 24.37 11.59 0.09
N TYR A 86 23.52 12.13 -0.77
CA TYR A 86 23.92 12.58 -2.09
C TYR A 86 25.02 13.65 -2.00
N ARG A 87 24.84 14.66 -1.14
CA ARG A 87 25.86 15.70 -0.89
C ARG A 87 27.16 15.13 -0.34
N ALA A 88 27.07 14.17 0.61
CA ALA A 88 28.23 13.48 1.15
C ALA A 88 29.04 12.75 0.07
N ASN A 89 28.36 12.09 -0.88
CA ASN A 89 29.00 11.45 -2.02
C ASN A 89 29.70 12.44 -2.97
N MET A 90 29.30 13.72 -2.91
CA MET A 90 29.97 14.83 -3.63
C MET A 90 31.09 15.48 -2.79
N GLY A 91 31.50 14.87 -1.68
CA GLY A 91 32.57 15.36 -0.80
C GLY A 91 32.16 16.48 0.16
N LYS A 92 30.86 16.80 0.30
CA LYS A 92 30.37 17.82 1.22
C LYS A 92 30.27 17.27 2.65
N VAL A 93 30.55 18.10 3.64
CA VAL A 93 30.29 17.78 5.04
C VAL A 93 28.79 17.89 5.30
N VAL A 94 28.20 16.88 5.90
CA VAL A 94 26.75 16.80 6.12
C VAL A 94 26.40 16.27 7.50
N TYR A 95 25.26 16.69 8.02
CA TYR A 95 24.62 16.06 9.16
C TYR A 95 23.50 15.12 8.68
N LEU A 96 23.46 13.89 9.19
CA LEU A 96 22.42 12.91 8.88
C LEU A 96 21.41 12.84 10.03
N PRO A 97 20.21 13.44 9.89
CA PRO A 97 19.22 13.43 10.97
C PRO A 97 18.80 12.00 11.32
N PRO A 98 18.71 11.63 12.61
CA PRO A 98 18.20 10.31 13.00
C PRO A 98 16.71 10.18 12.68
N PHE A 99 16.24 8.95 12.48
CA PHE A 99 14.82 8.67 12.44
C PHE A 99 14.21 8.84 13.82
N GLN A 100 13.00 9.39 13.87
CA GLN A 100 12.27 9.50 15.12
C GLN A 100 11.62 8.16 15.48
N LYS A 101 11.58 7.85 16.78
CA LYS A 101 10.78 6.73 17.27
C LYS A 101 9.31 7.12 17.19
N THR A 102 8.63 6.63 16.16
CA THR A 102 7.18 6.78 16.03
C THR A 102 6.50 5.54 16.59
N LYS A 103 5.42 5.72 17.31
CA LYS A 103 4.56 4.59 17.68
C LYS A 103 3.85 4.14 16.41
N ASP A 104 4.22 2.97 15.89
CA ASP A 104 3.49 2.35 14.76
C ASP A 104 2.19 1.76 15.31
N LEU A 105 1.18 2.59 15.46
CA LEU A 105 -0.15 2.25 15.95
C LEU A 105 -1.11 1.89 14.80
N TYR A 106 -0.59 1.72 13.59
CA TYR A 106 -1.45 1.34 12.47
C TYR A 106 -1.93 -0.09 12.61
N ILE A 107 -3.21 -0.22 12.94
CA ILE A 107 -3.93 -1.50 12.88
C ILE A 107 -4.61 -1.57 11.50
N PRO A 108 -4.28 -2.58 10.68
CA PRO A 108 -4.97 -2.80 9.42
C PRO A 108 -6.47 -3.03 9.64
N TYR A 109 -7.32 -2.45 8.79
CA TYR A 109 -8.72 -2.80 8.77
C TYR A 109 -8.89 -4.18 8.12
N ILE A 110 -9.49 -5.12 8.84
CA ILE A 110 -9.87 -6.44 8.34
C ILE A 110 -11.38 -6.43 8.13
N PHE A 111 -11.81 -6.68 6.90
CA PHE A 111 -13.24 -6.78 6.60
C PHE A 111 -13.79 -8.09 7.18
N SER A 112 -14.98 -8.03 7.79
CA SER A 112 -15.73 -9.23 8.19
C SER A 112 -16.23 -10.01 6.95
N ASP A 113 -16.63 -11.27 7.15
CA ASP A 113 -17.17 -12.11 6.07
C ASP A 113 -18.47 -11.50 5.48
N GLU A 114 -19.29 -10.87 6.33
CA GLU A 114 -20.49 -10.14 5.91
C GLU A 114 -20.11 -8.90 5.06
N GLU A 115 -19.17 -8.10 5.51
CA GLU A 115 -18.67 -6.95 4.75
C GLU A 115 -18.07 -7.36 3.41
N LEU A 116 -17.27 -8.44 3.36
CA LEU A 116 -16.72 -8.98 2.12
C LEU A 116 -17.81 -9.44 1.16
N SER A 117 -18.83 -10.17 1.67
CA SER A 117 -19.97 -10.60 0.88
C SER A 117 -20.72 -9.41 0.28
N ASN A 118 -20.96 -8.36 1.07
CA ASN A 118 -21.61 -7.13 0.62
C ASN A 118 -20.76 -6.38 -0.42
N ILE A 119 -19.43 -6.29 -0.20
CA ILE A 119 -18.50 -5.69 -1.16
C ILE A 119 -18.57 -6.41 -2.51
N PHE A 120 -18.51 -7.75 -2.52
CA PHE A 120 -18.57 -8.54 -3.75
C PHE A 120 -19.92 -8.42 -4.45
N ALA A 121 -21.04 -8.52 -3.71
CA ALA A 121 -22.37 -8.39 -4.27
C ALA A 121 -22.59 -6.99 -4.93
N ILE A 122 -22.13 -5.94 -4.27
CA ILE A 122 -22.23 -4.58 -4.82
C ILE A 122 -21.30 -4.39 -6.01
N ALA A 123 -20.07 -4.96 -5.98
CA ALA A 123 -19.16 -4.87 -7.09
C ALA A 123 -19.71 -5.57 -8.35
N ASP A 124 -20.40 -6.70 -8.19
CA ASP A 124 -21.03 -7.45 -9.29
C ASP A 124 -22.29 -6.74 -9.82
N ALA A 125 -23.09 -6.13 -8.93
CA ALA A 125 -24.30 -5.40 -9.28
C ALA A 125 -24.05 -3.94 -9.71
N TYR A 126 -22.77 -3.52 -9.80
CA TYR A 126 -22.43 -2.13 -10.10
C TYR A 126 -22.95 -1.76 -11.51
N PRO A 127 -23.84 -0.75 -11.65
CA PRO A 127 -24.52 -0.52 -12.92
C PRO A 127 -23.54 -0.14 -14.03
N MET A 128 -23.71 -0.79 -15.20
CA MET A 128 -22.97 -0.55 -16.44
C MET A 128 -23.09 0.89 -16.97
N THR A 129 -23.91 1.72 -16.36
CA THR A 129 -24.31 3.00 -16.90
C THR A 129 -23.71 4.17 -16.13
N ASN A 130 -22.46 4.47 -16.39
CA ASN A 130 -22.05 5.85 -16.31
C ASN A 130 -21.78 6.34 -17.74
N LYS A 131 -22.82 6.80 -18.44
CA LYS A 131 -22.74 7.36 -19.81
C LYS A 131 -21.73 8.54 -19.91
N PHE A 132 -21.25 9.03 -18.76
CA PHE A 132 -20.27 10.10 -18.63
C PHE A 132 -18.90 9.63 -18.17
N SER A 133 -18.67 8.31 -18.01
CA SER A 133 -17.34 7.79 -17.68
C SER A 133 -16.49 7.70 -18.94
N SER A 134 -15.32 8.32 -18.91
CA SER A 134 -14.31 8.15 -19.96
C SER A 134 -13.78 6.70 -20.08
N ILE A 135 -14.15 5.83 -19.15
CA ILE A 135 -13.83 4.40 -19.13
C ILE A 135 -15.09 3.63 -18.77
N PRO A 136 -15.93 3.26 -19.75
CA PRO A 136 -17.26 2.68 -19.50
C PRO A 136 -17.24 1.29 -18.85
N HIS A 137 -16.14 0.54 -18.97
CA HIS A 137 -15.96 -0.83 -18.45
C HIS A 137 -15.37 -0.90 -17.02
N THR A 138 -15.08 0.24 -16.38
CA THR A 138 -14.45 0.28 -15.02
C THR A 138 -15.24 -0.52 -13.97
N HIS A 139 -16.55 -0.68 -14.12
CA HIS A 139 -17.37 -1.47 -13.20
C HIS A 139 -16.98 -2.97 -13.23
N MET A 140 -16.79 -3.55 -14.43
CA MET A 140 -16.33 -4.94 -14.57
C MET A 140 -14.91 -5.11 -14.05
N GLU A 141 -14.06 -4.14 -14.34
CA GLU A 141 -12.68 -4.11 -13.82
C GLU A 141 -12.64 -4.16 -12.32
N MET A 142 -13.52 -3.40 -11.64
CA MET A 142 -13.55 -3.36 -10.18
C MET A 142 -13.95 -4.69 -9.56
N ALA A 143 -14.92 -5.41 -10.12
CA ALA A 143 -15.34 -6.72 -9.64
C ALA A 143 -14.19 -7.74 -9.68
N VAL A 144 -13.40 -7.72 -10.77
CA VAL A 144 -12.24 -8.59 -10.96
C VAL A 144 -11.05 -8.13 -10.10
N LEU A 145 -10.76 -6.83 -10.07
CA LEU A 145 -9.65 -6.26 -9.31
C LEU A 145 -9.78 -6.55 -7.81
N ILE A 146 -10.97 -6.34 -7.24
CA ILE A 146 -11.26 -6.61 -5.82
C ILE A 146 -10.98 -8.07 -5.49
N ARG A 147 -11.44 -9.01 -6.35
CA ARG A 147 -11.21 -10.44 -6.13
C ARG A 147 -9.75 -10.84 -6.30
N LEU A 148 -9.02 -10.26 -7.25
CA LEU A 148 -7.58 -10.50 -7.38
C LEU A 148 -6.81 -10.04 -6.15
N LEU A 149 -7.16 -8.88 -5.60
CA LEU A 149 -6.51 -8.37 -4.39
C LEU A 149 -6.81 -9.23 -3.17
N TYR A 150 -8.08 -9.71 -3.04
CA TYR A 150 -8.51 -10.55 -1.95
C TYR A 150 -8.03 -12.01 -2.08
N CYS A 151 -8.22 -12.65 -3.24
CA CYS A 151 -7.93 -14.09 -3.41
C CYS A 151 -6.44 -14.39 -3.63
N CYS A 152 -5.66 -13.44 -4.18
CA CYS A 152 -4.24 -13.62 -4.49
C CYS A 152 -3.32 -12.73 -3.65
N GLY A 153 -3.87 -11.88 -2.78
CA GLY A 153 -3.08 -11.02 -1.92
C GLY A 153 -2.14 -10.06 -2.69
N LEU A 154 -2.47 -9.67 -3.92
CA LEU A 154 -1.62 -8.80 -4.73
C LEU A 154 -1.56 -7.38 -4.17
N ARG A 155 -0.43 -6.69 -4.36
CA ARG A 155 -0.39 -5.24 -4.17
C ARG A 155 -1.20 -4.56 -5.28
N LEU A 156 -1.89 -3.46 -4.97
CA LEU A 156 -2.67 -2.72 -5.98
C LEU A 156 -1.84 -2.40 -7.24
N GLY A 157 -0.60 -1.92 -7.05
CA GLY A 157 0.29 -1.62 -8.16
C GLY A 157 0.69 -2.86 -8.97
N GLU A 158 0.83 -4.03 -8.36
CA GLU A 158 1.08 -5.30 -9.07
C GLU A 158 -0.12 -5.69 -9.93
N ALA A 159 -1.33 -5.64 -9.34
CA ALA A 159 -2.56 -5.99 -10.05
C ALA A 159 -2.82 -5.05 -11.24
N LEU A 160 -2.68 -3.73 -11.07
CA LEU A 160 -2.90 -2.76 -12.13
C LEU A 160 -1.88 -2.85 -13.27
N ASN A 161 -0.65 -3.28 -12.99
CA ASN A 161 0.39 -3.49 -14.01
C ASN A 161 0.35 -4.87 -14.68
N LEU A 162 -0.66 -5.71 -14.35
CA LEU A 162 -0.84 -6.98 -15.06
C LEU A 162 -1.20 -6.72 -16.52
N LYS A 163 -0.55 -7.47 -17.40
CA LYS A 163 -0.89 -7.55 -18.80
C LYS A 163 -1.51 -8.91 -19.12
N MET A 164 -2.24 -9.02 -20.22
CA MET A 164 -2.83 -10.28 -20.67
C MET A 164 -1.77 -11.38 -20.84
N GLU A 165 -0.57 -11.06 -21.32
CA GLU A 165 0.56 -11.98 -21.48
C GLU A 165 1.12 -12.55 -20.16
N HIS A 166 0.76 -11.94 -19.03
CA HIS A 166 1.18 -12.39 -17.69
C HIS A 166 0.25 -13.48 -17.13
N LEU A 167 -0.87 -13.77 -17.80
CA LEU A 167 -1.87 -14.72 -17.35
C LEU A 167 -1.72 -16.05 -18.09
N ASN A 168 -1.45 -17.12 -17.35
CA ASN A 168 -1.63 -18.48 -17.82
C ASN A 168 -2.96 -19.01 -17.29
N LEU A 169 -4.04 -18.76 -18.05
CA LEU A 169 -5.40 -19.14 -17.64
C LEU A 169 -5.69 -20.63 -17.82
N GLU A 170 -4.85 -21.39 -18.54
CA GLU A 170 -4.96 -22.84 -18.64
C GLU A 170 -4.53 -23.49 -17.33
N ASN A 171 -3.42 -23.04 -16.78
CA ASN A 171 -2.83 -23.58 -15.55
C ASN A 171 -3.24 -22.77 -14.29
N GLY A 172 -4.05 -21.73 -14.43
CA GLY A 172 -4.48 -20.89 -13.30
C GLY A 172 -3.33 -20.16 -12.60
N VAL A 173 -2.38 -19.58 -13.36
CA VAL A 173 -1.19 -18.93 -12.79
C VAL A 173 -1.01 -17.51 -13.33
N ILE A 174 -0.71 -16.58 -12.42
CA ILE A 174 -0.31 -15.21 -12.75
C ILE A 174 1.19 -15.07 -12.57
N ARG A 175 1.87 -14.43 -13.53
CA ARG A 175 3.27 -14.03 -13.41
C ARG A 175 3.39 -12.57 -13.03
N ILE A 176 3.86 -12.29 -11.82
CA ILE A 176 4.13 -10.94 -11.34
C ILE A 176 5.56 -10.54 -11.75
N ILE A 177 5.66 -9.55 -12.65
CA ILE A 177 6.94 -9.04 -13.17
C ILE A 177 7.30 -7.72 -12.49
N HIS A 178 6.33 -6.82 -12.33
CA HIS A 178 6.52 -5.49 -11.78
C HIS A 178 6.16 -5.46 -10.29
N SER A 179 7.09 -5.83 -9.43
CA SER A 179 6.98 -5.67 -7.98
C SER A 179 7.85 -4.51 -7.49
N ASN A 180 7.51 -3.93 -6.33
CA ASN A 180 8.30 -2.83 -5.73
C ASN A 180 9.76 -3.20 -5.46
N ASN A 181 10.02 -4.48 -5.19
CA ASN A 181 11.36 -5.03 -4.91
C ASN A 181 12.03 -5.67 -6.13
N LYS A 182 11.47 -5.49 -7.34
CA LYS A 182 11.94 -6.06 -8.61
C LYS A 182 12.03 -7.60 -8.62
N LYS A 183 11.49 -8.30 -7.64
CA LYS A 183 11.42 -9.77 -7.60
C LYS A 183 10.22 -10.24 -8.38
N GLN A 184 10.44 -11.16 -9.30
CA GLN A 184 9.37 -11.84 -10.02
C GLN A 184 8.87 -13.04 -9.21
N ARG A 185 7.58 -13.34 -9.33
CA ARG A 185 7.01 -14.54 -8.72
C ARG A 185 5.81 -15.05 -9.51
N LEU A 186 5.51 -16.33 -9.34
CA LEU A 186 4.28 -16.95 -9.82
C LEU A 186 3.25 -16.99 -8.69
N VAL A 187 2.01 -16.67 -9.01
CA VAL A 187 0.89 -16.66 -8.08
C VAL A 187 -0.18 -17.61 -8.63
N PRO A 188 -0.38 -18.79 -8.02
CA PRO A 188 -1.46 -19.68 -8.40
C PRO A 188 -2.81 -19.08 -8.03
N MET A 189 -3.82 -19.35 -8.86
CA MET A 189 -5.20 -18.95 -8.66
C MET A 189 -6.09 -20.16 -8.48
N HIS A 190 -7.10 -20.02 -7.64
CA HIS A 190 -8.18 -21.00 -7.56
C HIS A 190 -8.97 -21.05 -8.89
N GLU A 191 -9.54 -22.20 -9.20
CA GLU A 191 -10.26 -22.43 -10.46
C GLU A 191 -11.41 -21.43 -10.70
N THR A 192 -12.17 -21.08 -9.65
CA THR A 192 -13.28 -20.12 -9.75
C THR A 192 -12.79 -18.73 -10.20
N LEU A 193 -11.67 -18.25 -9.67
CA LEU A 193 -11.08 -16.98 -10.09
C LEU A 193 -10.53 -17.07 -11.51
N THR A 194 -9.91 -18.19 -11.86
CA THR A 194 -9.39 -18.45 -13.21
C THR A 194 -10.51 -18.41 -14.26
N ASN A 195 -11.66 -19.03 -13.97
CA ASN A 195 -12.81 -19.03 -14.86
C ASN A 195 -13.42 -17.63 -15.00
N MET A 196 -13.54 -16.90 -13.89
CA MET A 196 -13.97 -15.51 -13.93
C MET A 196 -13.06 -14.62 -14.80
N LEU A 197 -11.74 -14.81 -14.70
CA LEU A 197 -10.77 -14.10 -15.54
C LEU A 197 -10.87 -14.48 -17.01
N LYS A 198 -11.12 -15.77 -17.34
CA LYS A 198 -11.37 -16.21 -18.72
C LYS A 198 -12.55 -15.45 -19.31
N ASP A 199 -13.66 -15.37 -18.58
CA ASP A 199 -14.87 -14.68 -19.06
C ASP A 199 -14.67 -13.18 -19.15
N TYR A 200 -14.02 -12.57 -18.16
CA TYR A 200 -13.64 -11.16 -18.21
C TYR A 200 -12.77 -10.82 -19.45
N CYS A 201 -11.75 -11.64 -19.72
CA CYS A 201 -10.88 -11.44 -20.89
C CYS A 201 -11.63 -11.56 -22.22
N LYS A 202 -12.63 -12.48 -22.31
CA LYS A 202 -13.52 -12.57 -23.49
C LYS A 202 -14.30 -11.29 -23.68
N VAL A 203 -14.89 -10.77 -22.60
CA VAL A 203 -15.70 -9.53 -22.63
C VAL A 203 -14.85 -8.34 -23.06
N ILE A 204 -13.67 -8.15 -22.48
CA ILE A 204 -12.75 -7.06 -22.88
C ILE A 204 -12.39 -7.12 -24.36
N LYS A 205 -12.15 -8.32 -24.91
CA LYS A 205 -11.90 -8.50 -26.34
C LYS A 205 -13.12 -8.15 -27.20
N ILE A 206 -14.34 -8.51 -26.77
CA ILE A 206 -15.60 -8.20 -27.47
C ILE A 206 -15.80 -6.68 -27.55
N TYR A 207 -15.43 -5.93 -26.51
CA TYR A 207 -15.48 -4.47 -26.54
C TYR A 207 -14.40 -3.81 -27.41
N GLY A 208 -13.54 -4.59 -28.05
CA GLY A 208 -12.51 -4.09 -28.98
C GLY A 208 -11.47 -3.19 -28.31
N ILE A 209 -11.20 -3.43 -27.02
CA ILE A 209 -10.24 -2.65 -26.25
C ILE A 209 -8.83 -3.12 -26.64
N ASP A 210 -8.16 -2.35 -27.46
CA ASP A 210 -6.76 -2.57 -27.84
C ASP A 210 -5.81 -1.99 -26.78
N ASN A 211 -5.67 -2.71 -25.69
CA ASN A 211 -4.80 -2.33 -24.58
C ASN A 211 -4.21 -3.60 -23.95
N PRO A 212 -2.87 -3.70 -23.80
CA PRO A 212 -2.23 -4.91 -23.28
C PRO A 212 -2.51 -5.18 -21.80
N PHE A 213 -2.96 -4.17 -21.04
CA PHE A 213 -3.19 -4.31 -19.62
C PHE A 213 -4.49 -5.06 -19.31
N LEU A 214 -4.48 -5.83 -18.23
CA LEU A 214 -5.66 -6.54 -17.74
C LEU A 214 -6.77 -5.57 -17.32
N PHE A 215 -6.39 -4.43 -16.75
CA PHE A 215 -7.28 -3.35 -16.35
C PHE A 215 -6.94 -2.12 -17.18
N PRO A 216 -7.52 -1.98 -18.40
CA PRO A 216 -7.19 -0.91 -19.31
C PRO A 216 -7.66 0.46 -18.80
N GLY A 217 -6.78 1.44 -18.85
CA GLY A 217 -7.10 2.84 -18.60
C GLY A 217 -7.26 3.63 -19.91
N GLN A 218 -7.21 4.96 -19.83
CA GLN A 218 -7.30 5.81 -21.02
C GLN A 218 -6.08 5.69 -21.96
N SER A 219 -4.88 5.57 -21.41
CA SER A 219 -3.62 5.49 -22.16
C SER A 219 -2.72 4.34 -21.75
N GLU A 220 -2.87 3.88 -20.53
CA GLU A 220 -2.12 2.79 -19.92
C GLU A 220 -3.11 1.91 -19.14
N HIS A 221 -2.77 1.47 -17.96
CA HIS A 221 -3.66 0.77 -17.04
C HIS A 221 -4.60 1.72 -16.28
N LEU A 222 -5.65 1.16 -15.68
CA LEU A 222 -6.54 1.86 -14.74
C LEU A 222 -5.71 2.59 -13.66
N SER A 223 -5.99 3.87 -13.45
CA SER A 223 -5.21 4.63 -12.47
C SER A 223 -5.52 4.19 -11.04
N PRO A 224 -4.51 4.11 -10.14
CA PRO A 224 -4.73 3.79 -8.72
C PRO A 224 -5.74 4.72 -8.04
N ILE A 225 -5.73 6.01 -8.41
CA ILE A 225 -6.66 7.02 -7.87
C ILE A 225 -8.10 6.69 -8.30
N THR A 226 -8.29 6.27 -9.54
CA THR A 226 -9.61 5.88 -10.04
C THR A 226 -10.09 4.60 -9.34
N ALA A 227 -9.24 3.58 -9.23
CA ALA A 227 -9.56 2.34 -8.54
C ALA A 227 -9.98 2.60 -7.08
N GLU A 228 -9.19 3.36 -6.31
CA GLU A 228 -9.51 3.72 -4.92
C GLU A 228 -10.80 4.54 -4.81
N ARG A 229 -11.03 5.46 -5.73
CA ARG A 229 -12.28 6.25 -5.76
C ARG A 229 -13.50 5.38 -6.00
N GLN A 230 -13.42 4.41 -6.92
CA GLN A 230 -14.52 3.48 -7.19
C GLN A 230 -14.73 2.53 -6.01
N PHE A 231 -13.67 2.03 -5.42
CA PHE A 231 -13.77 1.18 -4.23
C PHE A 231 -14.45 1.91 -3.05
N LYS A 232 -14.11 3.17 -2.80
CA LYS A 232 -14.79 3.99 -1.80
C LYS A 232 -16.29 4.14 -2.07
N LYS A 233 -16.73 4.19 -3.34
CA LYS A 233 -18.17 4.20 -3.68
C LYS A 233 -18.83 2.86 -3.34
N ILE A 234 -18.12 1.73 -3.59
CA ILE A 234 -18.61 0.39 -3.22
C ILE A 234 -18.73 0.30 -1.70
N LEU A 235 -17.72 0.72 -0.94
CA LEU A 235 -17.74 0.71 0.53
C LEU A 235 -18.89 1.57 1.11
N ARG A 236 -19.21 2.73 0.50
CA ARG A 236 -20.36 3.54 0.91
C ARG A 236 -21.67 2.83 0.67
N LYS A 237 -21.83 2.17 -0.48
CA LYS A 237 -23.04 1.40 -0.80
C LYS A 237 -23.17 0.16 0.09
N ALA A 238 -22.04 -0.43 0.52
CA ALA A 238 -22.03 -1.53 1.48
C ALA A 238 -22.28 -1.07 2.93
N GLY A 239 -22.42 0.23 3.18
CA GLY A 239 -22.64 0.77 4.52
C GLY A 239 -21.40 0.76 5.43
N ILE A 240 -20.21 0.39 4.89
CA ILE A 240 -18.97 0.26 5.67
C ILE A 240 -18.39 1.63 6.00
N ILE A 241 -18.50 2.59 5.08
CA ILE A 241 -18.09 3.98 5.31
C ILE A 241 -19.31 4.91 5.12
N LYS A 242 -19.48 5.84 6.06
CA LYS A 242 -20.64 6.76 6.11
C LYS A 242 -20.36 8.14 5.51
N GLY A 243 -19.11 8.46 5.24
CA GLY A 243 -18.70 9.75 4.65
C GLY A 243 -18.46 10.88 5.66
N ASN A 244 -18.68 10.61 6.94
CA ASN A 244 -18.39 11.50 8.08
C ASN A 244 -17.32 10.91 9.01
N GLU A 245 -16.45 10.05 8.47
CA GLU A 245 -15.35 9.47 9.22
C GLU A 245 -14.41 10.56 9.72
N ASP A 246 -13.80 10.30 10.89
CA ASP A 246 -12.75 11.12 11.45
C ASP A 246 -11.61 11.29 10.42
N PRO A 247 -11.28 12.52 10.00
CA PRO A 247 -10.21 12.77 9.03
C PRO A 247 -8.84 12.25 9.49
N HIS A 248 -8.66 12.05 10.81
CA HIS A 248 -7.44 11.53 11.40
C HIS A 248 -7.37 10.00 11.44
N LYS A 249 -8.51 9.31 11.23
CA LYS A 249 -8.54 7.84 11.10
C LYS A 249 -8.41 7.43 9.63
N ARG A 250 -7.53 6.47 9.41
CA ARG A 250 -7.34 5.91 8.07
C ARG A 250 -8.54 5.06 7.69
N ALA A 251 -9.31 5.52 6.70
CA ALA A 251 -10.46 4.78 6.18
C ALA A 251 -10.02 3.48 5.46
N PRO A 252 -10.89 2.45 5.42
CA PRO A 252 -10.65 1.25 4.64
C PRO A 252 -10.35 1.58 3.17
N CYS A 253 -9.43 0.83 2.56
CA CYS A 253 -8.96 1.04 1.20
C CYS A 253 -8.70 -0.31 0.50
N LEU A 254 -8.39 -0.30 -0.80
CA LEU A 254 -8.11 -1.53 -1.56
C LEU A 254 -7.01 -2.39 -0.94
N HIS A 255 -6.03 -1.78 -0.27
CA HIS A 255 -4.97 -2.53 0.39
C HIS A 255 -5.46 -3.39 1.56
N CYS A 256 -6.61 -3.04 2.16
CA CYS A 256 -7.24 -3.84 3.21
C CYS A 256 -7.68 -5.24 2.73
N LEU A 257 -8.01 -5.40 1.43
CA LEU A 257 -8.31 -6.71 0.85
C LEU A 257 -7.10 -7.66 0.91
N ARG A 258 -5.90 -7.14 0.69
CA ARG A 258 -4.67 -7.92 0.86
C ARG A 258 -4.41 -8.24 2.34
N HIS A 259 -4.76 -7.33 3.25
CA HIS A 259 -4.70 -7.62 4.68
C HIS A 259 -5.65 -8.77 5.05
N CYS A 260 -6.89 -8.76 4.53
CA CYS A 260 -7.84 -9.86 4.71
C CYS A 260 -7.32 -11.19 4.13
N PHE A 261 -6.72 -11.16 2.93
CA PHE A 261 -6.07 -12.36 2.38
C PHE A 261 -5.04 -12.96 3.34
N MET A 262 -4.13 -12.13 3.86
CA MET A 262 -3.09 -12.59 4.79
C MET A 262 -3.70 -13.16 6.06
N PHE A 263 -4.67 -12.45 6.63
CA PHE A 263 -5.39 -12.88 7.83
C PHE A 263 -6.06 -14.25 7.63
N HIS A 264 -6.87 -14.39 6.58
CA HIS A 264 -7.57 -15.65 6.30
C HIS A 264 -6.61 -16.78 5.93
N ALA A 265 -5.51 -16.49 5.23
CA ALA A 265 -4.51 -17.50 4.92
C ALA A 265 -3.81 -18.03 6.17
N PHE A 266 -3.47 -17.16 7.13
CA PHE A 266 -2.93 -17.59 8.41
C PHE A 266 -3.94 -18.43 9.20
N LYS A 267 -5.19 -17.97 9.31
CA LYS A 267 -6.26 -18.69 10.01
C LYS A 267 -6.52 -20.09 9.41
N GLN A 268 -6.52 -20.20 8.07
CA GLN A 268 -6.67 -21.49 7.38
C GLN A 268 -5.49 -22.44 7.64
N LEU A 269 -4.27 -21.93 7.65
CA LEU A 269 -3.08 -22.74 7.91
C LEU A 269 -3.05 -23.22 9.36
N GLU A 270 -3.40 -22.36 10.31
CA GLU A 270 -3.52 -22.72 11.72
C GLU A 270 -4.60 -23.78 11.93
N THR A 271 -5.80 -23.61 11.36
CA THR A 271 -6.88 -24.62 11.40
C THR A 271 -6.43 -25.95 10.76
N ALA A 272 -5.54 -25.92 9.79
CA ALA A 272 -4.95 -27.12 9.19
C ALA A 272 -3.78 -27.71 10.01
N GLY A 273 -3.49 -27.17 11.20
CA GLY A 273 -2.47 -27.65 12.13
C GLY A 273 -1.04 -27.17 11.82
N TYR A 274 -0.87 -26.17 10.95
CA TYR A 274 0.43 -25.59 10.70
C TYR A 274 0.72 -24.46 11.68
N HIS A 275 1.84 -24.57 12.40
CA HIS A 275 2.26 -23.49 13.29
C HIS A 275 2.56 -22.21 12.48
N ILE A 276 2.16 -21.07 12.99
CA ILE A 276 2.25 -19.76 12.33
C ILE A 276 3.69 -19.41 11.92
N ASP A 277 4.67 -19.74 12.75
CA ASP A 277 6.09 -19.55 12.47
C ASP A 277 6.57 -20.33 11.25
N MET A 278 6.00 -21.52 11.01
CA MET A 278 6.30 -22.33 9.83
C MET A 278 5.58 -21.81 8.58
N ALA A 279 4.38 -21.27 8.73
CA ALA A 279 3.57 -20.75 7.63
C ALA A 279 4.05 -19.37 7.13
N SER A 280 4.56 -18.54 8.04
CA SER A 280 4.97 -17.15 7.76
C SER A 280 6.00 -17.01 6.62
N PRO A 281 7.07 -17.82 6.50
CA PRO A 281 8.01 -17.73 5.38
C PRO A 281 7.35 -17.99 4.02
N TYR A 282 6.46 -18.99 3.93
CA TYR A 282 5.78 -19.34 2.68
C TYR A 282 4.84 -18.23 2.22
N LEU A 283 4.02 -17.71 3.14
CA LEU A 283 3.12 -16.59 2.86
C LEU A 283 3.90 -15.31 2.51
N SER A 284 5.03 -15.07 3.17
CA SER A 284 5.92 -13.95 2.86
C SER A 284 6.46 -14.02 1.43
N VAL A 285 6.91 -15.20 0.98
CA VAL A 285 7.36 -15.43 -0.41
C VAL A 285 6.20 -15.28 -1.38
N TYR A 286 5.05 -15.91 -1.09
CA TYR A 286 3.84 -15.83 -1.92
C TYR A 286 3.40 -14.38 -2.13
N CYS A 287 3.33 -13.60 -1.06
CA CYS A 287 2.95 -12.19 -1.10
C CYS A 287 4.05 -11.27 -1.61
N GLY A 288 5.30 -11.75 -1.74
CA GLY A 288 6.45 -10.95 -2.15
C GLY A 288 6.79 -9.86 -1.12
N HIS A 289 6.80 -10.21 0.16
CA HIS A 289 7.30 -9.35 1.23
C HIS A 289 8.83 -9.24 1.18
N GLU A 290 9.37 -8.11 1.60
CA GLU A 290 10.83 -7.92 1.70
C GLU A 290 11.40 -8.55 2.96
N SER A 291 10.58 -8.64 4.02
CA SER A 291 10.96 -9.22 5.31
C SER A 291 9.78 -9.94 5.95
N LEU A 292 10.08 -10.89 6.85
CA LEU A 292 9.09 -11.57 7.68
C LEU A 292 8.34 -10.59 8.60
N VAL A 293 8.98 -9.49 9.02
CA VAL A 293 8.39 -8.44 9.86
C VAL A 293 7.12 -7.84 9.23
N GLU A 294 7.03 -7.80 7.89
CA GLU A 294 5.81 -7.37 7.21
C GLU A 294 4.66 -8.36 7.43
N SER A 295 4.96 -9.65 7.52
CA SER A 295 3.98 -10.71 7.81
C SER A 295 3.62 -10.78 9.30
N GLU A 296 4.60 -10.57 10.19
CA GLU A 296 4.40 -10.57 11.65
C GLU A 296 3.44 -9.47 12.13
N LYS A 297 3.32 -8.38 11.38
CA LYS A 297 2.35 -7.32 11.70
C LYS A 297 0.91 -7.84 11.74
N TYR A 298 0.58 -8.83 10.89
CA TYR A 298 -0.75 -9.42 10.86
C TYR A 298 -1.02 -10.31 12.08
N MET A 299 0.01 -10.94 12.62
CA MET A 299 -0.09 -11.80 13.81
C MET A 299 -0.31 -11.00 15.10
N LYS A 300 0.26 -9.79 15.20
CA LYS A 300 0.16 -8.95 16.40
C LYS A 300 -1.19 -8.27 16.63
N PHE A 301 -2.06 -8.23 15.61
CA PHE A 301 -3.25 -7.40 15.61
C PHE A 301 -4.57 -8.16 15.58
N SER A 302 -4.52 -9.48 15.70
CA SER A 302 -5.72 -10.31 15.60
C SER A 302 -5.88 -11.14 16.85
N SER A 303 -6.66 -10.64 17.81
CA SER A 303 -7.12 -11.45 18.94
C SER A 303 -7.91 -12.69 18.49
N GLU A 304 -8.54 -12.63 17.31
CA GLU A 304 -9.29 -13.74 16.72
C GLU A 304 -8.38 -14.88 16.21
N LEU A 305 -7.10 -14.60 15.89
CA LEU A 305 -6.11 -15.63 15.56
C LEU A 305 -5.63 -16.41 16.80
N PHE A 306 -5.81 -15.85 17.99
CA PHE A 306 -5.31 -16.39 19.25
C PHE A 306 -6.45 -16.64 20.25
N GLU A 307 -7.68 -16.84 19.75
CA GLU A 307 -8.85 -17.06 20.63
C GLU A 307 -8.63 -18.26 21.56
N GLU A 308 -8.10 -19.38 21.04
CA GLU A 308 -7.78 -20.55 21.84
C GLU A 308 -6.61 -20.31 22.82
N ASP A 309 -5.56 -19.60 22.36
CA ASP A 309 -4.42 -19.23 23.22
C ASP A 309 -4.84 -18.22 24.29
N MET A 310 -5.76 -17.30 23.96
CA MET A 310 -6.31 -16.35 24.93
C MET A 310 -7.20 -17.05 25.96
N LEU A 311 -7.96 -18.08 25.57
CA LEU A 311 -8.74 -18.87 26.49
C LEU A 311 -7.82 -19.70 27.41
N LEU A 312 -6.79 -20.34 26.87
CA LEU A 312 -5.76 -21.05 27.63
C LEU A 312 -5.00 -20.12 28.59
N PHE A 313 -4.70 -18.89 28.12
CA PHE A 313 -4.04 -17.90 28.97
C PHE A 313 -4.97 -17.37 30.07
N ALA A 314 -6.25 -17.16 29.77
CA ALA A 314 -7.26 -16.80 30.77
C ALA A 314 -7.40 -17.87 31.83
N ASP A 315 -7.51 -19.15 31.44
CA ASP A 315 -7.58 -20.33 32.34
C ASP A 315 -6.31 -20.45 33.20
N PHE A 316 -5.14 -20.22 32.60
CA PHE A 316 -3.86 -20.20 33.32
C PHE A 316 -3.76 -19.04 34.32
N THR A 317 -4.24 -17.84 33.94
CA THR A 317 -4.19 -16.67 34.83
C THR A 317 -5.23 -16.72 35.97
N GLU A 318 -6.38 -17.33 35.74
CA GLU A 318 -7.38 -17.57 36.80
C GLU A 318 -6.81 -18.43 37.97
N SER A 319 -5.91 -19.36 37.63
CA SER A 319 -5.24 -20.20 38.63
C SER A 319 -4.08 -19.51 39.37
N LEU A 320 -3.55 -18.40 38.83
CA LEU A 320 -2.39 -17.69 39.39
C LEU A 320 -2.73 -16.62 40.43
N PHE A 321 -3.95 -16.10 40.40
CA PHE A 321 -4.41 -15.04 41.31
C PHE A 321 -5.59 -15.60 42.14
N PRO A 322 -5.36 -16.05 43.40
CA PRO A 322 -6.46 -16.46 44.25
C PRO A 322 -7.39 -15.27 44.51
N GLU A 323 -8.70 -15.54 44.44
CA GLU A 323 -9.71 -14.54 44.81
C GLU A 323 -9.36 -13.96 46.18
N VAL A 324 -9.12 -12.68 46.26
CA VAL A 324 -8.98 -11.98 47.51
C VAL A 324 -10.39 -11.51 47.88
N ASP A 325 -11.02 -12.21 48.81
CA ASP A 325 -12.24 -11.75 49.47
C ASP A 325 -11.93 -10.39 50.14
N LEU A 326 -12.55 -9.33 49.65
CA LEU A 326 -12.51 -7.98 50.22
C LEU A 326 -13.70 -7.79 51.16
#